data_b9a51c353f03ae91d22697413a89511b
#
_entry.id   b9a51c353f03ae91d22697413a89511b
#
_cell.length_a   1.000
_cell.length_b   1.000
_cell.length_c   1.000
_cell.angle_alpha   90.00
_cell.angle_beta   90.00
_cell.angle_gamma   90.00
#
_symmetry.space_group_name_H-M   'P 1'
#
loop_
_entity.id
_entity.type
_entity.pdbx_description
1 polymer ?
#
loop_
_entity_poly.entity_id
_entity_poly.type
_entity_poly.pdbx_seq_one_letter_code
_entity_poly.pdbx_strand_id
1 'polypeptide(L)'
;MGEPKGLLELAGRTFLARTVSALVEGGCDPVFVVVAVDEKELAAEAARAGAVVVENLAPGEGPITSLRLVLTLLDSTVAGLAYLPVDHPMVRPETVSTLLQTARTNNALLTIPMIGDKRGHPALFSASLFSELSDPSLEGGARTVVHRHLEKATQLQVEDPGILVDVDTPEAYRALNNTLGSNSEGAR
;
A
#
# COMPACT_ATOMS: atom_id res chain seq x y z
N MET A 1 -11.29 2.82 16.76
CA MET A 1 -12.23 1.98 15.99
C MET A 1 -12.06 0.60 16.56
N GLY A 2 -12.95 -0.09 17.15
CA GLY A 2 -12.77 -1.37 17.88
C GLY A 2 -12.50 -2.60 17.00
N GLU A 3 -12.28 -2.40 15.70
CA GLU A 3 -12.07 -3.44 14.68
C GLU A 3 -10.81 -3.11 13.87
N PRO A 4 -10.03 -4.13 13.41
CA PRO A 4 -8.88 -3.92 12.55
C PRO A 4 -9.26 -3.15 11.28
N LYS A 5 -8.51 -2.09 10.94
CA LYS A 5 -8.81 -1.24 9.76
C LYS A 5 -8.98 -2.04 8.47
N GLY A 6 -8.19 -3.09 8.29
CA GLY A 6 -8.26 -3.92 7.10
C GLY A 6 -9.60 -4.63 6.89
N LEU A 7 -10.38 -4.83 7.97
CA LEU A 7 -11.71 -5.46 7.91
C LEU A 7 -12.86 -4.45 7.76
N LEU A 8 -12.60 -3.15 7.86
CA LEU A 8 -13.62 -2.13 7.62
C LEU A 8 -14.12 -2.23 6.17
N GLU A 9 -15.43 -2.17 6.02
CA GLU A 9 -16.06 -2.28 4.70
C GLU A 9 -16.31 -0.91 4.05
N LEU A 10 -16.09 -0.85 2.76
CA LEU A 10 -16.39 0.29 1.92
C LEU A 10 -17.06 -0.19 0.62
N ALA A 11 -18.33 0.17 0.43
CA ALA A 11 -19.14 -0.30 -0.69
C ALA A 11 -19.13 -1.84 -0.84
N GLY A 12 -19.33 -2.58 0.27
CA GLY A 12 -19.45 -4.04 0.30
C GLY A 12 -18.12 -4.81 0.12
N ARG A 13 -16.97 -4.15 0.20
CA ARG A 13 -15.63 -4.78 0.17
C ARG A 13 -14.77 -4.24 1.30
N THR A 14 -13.99 -5.10 1.94
CA THR A 14 -13.07 -4.68 2.99
C THR A 14 -11.95 -3.79 2.44
N PHE A 15 -11.36 -2.95 3.29
CA PHE A 15 -10.20 -2.13 2.92
C PHE A 15 -9.06 -3.01 2.39
N LEU A 16 -8.82 -4.14 3.07
CA LEU A 16 -7.80 -5.10 2.68
C LEU A 16 -8.09 -5.67 1.29
N ALA A 17 -9.30 -6.14 1.03
CA ALA A 17 -9.66 -6.67 -0.28
C ALA A 17 -9.54 -5.63 -1.39
N ARG A 18 -9.80 -4.35 -1.10
CA ARG A 18 -9.65 -3.25 -2.06
C ARG A 18 -8.18 -2.95 -2.35
N THR A 19 -7.33 -2.85 -1.32
CA THR A 19 -5.89 -2.58 -1.51
C THR A 19 -5.18 -3.73 -2.21
N VAL A 20 -5.48 -4.99 -1.84
CA VAL A 20 -4.94 -6.17 -2.54
C VAL A 20 -5.37 -6.19 -4.00
N SER A 21 -6.67 -5.96 -4.29
CA SER A 21 -7.19 -5.90 -5.67
C SER A 21 -6.47 -4.82 -6.49
N ALA A 22 -6.28 -3.62 -5.91
CA ALA A 22 -5.59 -2.54 -6.60
C ALA A 22 -4.15 -2.91 -6.98
N LEU A 23 -3.44 -3.63 -6.11
CA LEU A 23 -2.08 -4.10 -6.39
C LEU A 23 -2.06 -5.22 -7.43
N VAL A 24 -2.90 -6.26 -7.27
CA VAL A 24 -2.97 -7.41 -8.19
C VAL A 24 -3.38 -6.98 -9.60
N GLU A 25 -4.49 -6.24 -9.71
CA GLU A 25 -5.02 -5.76 -11.00
C GLU A 25 -4.08 -4.70 -11.63
N GLY A 26 -3.31 -3.98 -10.79
CA GLY A 26 -2.27 -3.05 -11.21
C GLY A 26 -0.98 -3.73 -11.69
N GLY A 27 -0.86 -5.06 -11.54
CA GLY A 27 0.26 -5.85 -12.08
C GLY A 27 1.36 -6.16 -11.08
N CYS A 28 1.10 -6.08 -9.77
CA CYS A 28 1.98 -6.59 -8.72
C CYS A 28 1.76 -8.10 -8.53
N ASP A 29 2.84 -8.88 -8.53
CA ASP A 29 2.82 -10.32 -8.28
C ASP A 29 4.18 -10.78 -7.71
N PRO A 30 4.20 -11.47 -6.56
CA PRO A 30 3.07 -11.68 -5.63
C PRO A 30 2.70 -10.42 -4.83
N VAL A 31 1.48 -10.41 -4.25
CA VAL A 31 1.08 -9.41 -3.25
C VAL A 31 1.13 -10.04 -1.87
N PHE A 32 1.86 -9.42 -0.95
CA PHE A 32 1.99 -9.87 0.43
C PHE A 32 1.12 -9.02 1.35
N VAL A 33 0.45 -9.66 2.30
CA VAL A 33 -0.22 -9.00 3.42
C VAL A 33 0.41 -9.49 4.71
N VAL A 34 0.94 -8.57 5.51
CA VAL A 34 1.55 -8.89 6.79
C VAL A 34 0.57 -8.61 7.91
N VAL A 35 0.29 -9.62 8.72
CA VAL A 35 -0.65 -9.58 9.85
C VAL A 35 0.04 -9.97 11.15
N ALA A 36 -0.49 -9.54 12.30
CA ALA A 36 -0.06 -10.08 13.58
C ALA A 36 -0.57 -11.53 13.74
N VAL A 37 0.13 -12.35 14.54
CA VAL A 37 -0.16 -13.79 14.70
C VAL A 37 -1.58 -14.07 15.20
N ASP A 38 -2.14 -13.18 15.99
CA ASP A 38 -3.47 -13.30 16.58
C ASP A 38 -4.61 -12.76 15.68
N GLU A 39 -4.27 -12.08 14.57
CA GLU A 39 -5.24 -11.49 13.64
C GLU A 39 -5.75 -12.48 12.58
N LYS A 40 -6.34 -13.60 13.04
CA LYS A 40 -6.79 -14.71 12.17
C LYS A 40 -7.85 -14.30 11.13
N GLU A 41 -8.74 -13.39 11.48
CA GLU A 41 -9.79 -12.91 10.57
C GLU A 41 -9.17 -12.08 9.43
N LEU A 42 -8.19 -11.24 9.76
CA LEU A 42 -7.44 -10.45 8.79
C LEU A 42 -6.62 -11.36 7.87
N ALA A 43 -5.98 -12.40 8.41
CA ALA A 43 -5.25 -13.40 7.62
C ALA A 43 -6.18 -14.14 6.65
N ALA A 44 -7.36 -14.55 7.12
CA ALA A 44 -8.35 -15.22 6.27
C ALA A 44 -8.87 -14.30 5.16
N GLU A 45 -9.08 -13.02 5.46
CA GLU A 45 -9.49 -12.02 4.45
C GLU A 45 -8.39 -11.79 3.41
N ALA A 46 -7.12 -11.68 3.84
CA ALA A 46 -5.98 -11.54 2.95
C ALA A 46 -5.86 -12.72 1.98
N ALA A 47 -5.98 -13.94 2.49
CA ALA A 47 -5.96 -15.16 1.67
C ALA A 47 -7.14 -15.19 0.67
N ARG A 48 -8.35 -14.80 1.10
CA ARG A 48 -9.52 -14.69 0.19
C ARG A 48 -9.33 -13.63 -0.89
N ALA A 49 -8.63 -12.56 -0.58
CA ALA A 49 -8.29 -11.52 -1.54
C ALA A 49 -7.17 -11.93 -2.53
N GLY A 50 -6.55 -13.11 -2.35
CA GLY A 50 -5.49 -13.63 -3.22
C GLY A 50 -4.07 -13.20 -2.81
N ALA A 51 -3.88 -12.67 -1.62
CA ALA A 51 -2.56 -12.30 -1.12
C ALA A 51 -1.83 -13.48 -0.46
N VAL A 52 -0.50 -13.43 -0.47
CA VAL A 52 0.36 -14.28 0.36
C VAL A 52 0.37 -13.70 1.77
N VAL A 53 -0.12 -14.46 2.73
CA VAL A 53 -0.17 -14.04 4.15
C VAL A 53 1.18 -14.28 4.81
N VAL A 54 1.69 -13.27 5.51
CA VAL A 54 2.92 -13.33 6.30
C VAL A 54 2.62 -12.93 7.73
N GLU A 55 3.00 -13.77 8.70
CA GLU A 55 2.79 -13.47 10.12
C GLU A 55 3.96 -12.68 10.71
N ASN A 56 3.66 -11.56 11.36
CA ASN A 56 4.62 -10.76 12.10
C ASN A 56 4.54 -11.10 13.59
N LEU A 57 5.64 -11.63 14.14
CA LEU A 57 5.75 -12.00 15.56
C LEU A 57 6.05 -10.80 16.47
N ALA A 58 6.45 -9.66 15.90
CA ALA A 58 6.82 -8.45 16.62
C ALA A 58 6.11 -7.17 16.07
N PRO A 59 4.75 -7.16 15.99
CA PRO A 59 4.01 -6.06 15.37
C PRO A 59 4.18 -4.73 16.13
N GLY A 60 4.51 -4.77 17.42
CA GLY A 60 4.72 -3.59 18.26
C GLY A 60 5.98 -2.76 17.92
N GLU A 61 6.89 -3.30 17.12
CA GLU A 61 8.10 -2.59 16.68
C GLU A 61 7.87 -1.68 15.46
N GLY A 62 6.63 -1.54 15.03
CA GLY A 62 6.18 -0.63 13.98
C GLY A 62 6.17 -1.24 12.56
N PRO A 63 5.64 -0.48 11.58
CA PRO A 63 5.38 -0.97 10.23
C PRO A 63 6.62 -1.45 9.46
N ILE A 64 7.81 -0.98 9.84
CA ILE A 64 9.06 -1.37 9.18
C ILE A 64 9.39 -2.84 9.37
N THR A 65 8.97 -3.45 10.48
CA THR A 65 9.20 -4.90 10.72
C THR A 65 8.42 -5.75 9.72
N SER A 66 7.19 -5.36 9.41
CA SER A 66 6.38 -6.00 8.38
C SER A 66 7.04 -5.90 7.00
N LEU A 67 7.56 -4.72 6.65
CA LEU A 67 8.27 -4.54 5.38
C LEU A 67 9.53 -5.40 5.31
N ARG A 68 10.33 -5.43 6.37
CA ARG A 68 11.55 -6.27 6.46
C ARG A 68 11.25 -7.75 6.32
N LEU A 69 10.17 -8.24 6.93
CA LEU A 69 9.75 -9.63 6.76
C LEU A 69 9.49 -9.96 5.29
N VAL A 70 8.75 -9.11 4.57
CA VAL A 70 8.51 -9.31 3.14
C VAL A 70 9.82 -9.30 2.37
N LEU A 71 10.74 -8.37 2.66
CA LEU A 71 12.03 -8.30 1.96
C LEU A 71 12.87 -9.58 2.12
N THR A 72 12.73 -10.32 3.23
CA THR A 72 13.42 -11.62 3.41
C THR A 72 12.85 -12.75 2.54
N LEU A 73 11.64 -12.58 2.03
CA LEU A 73 10.94 -13.57 1.19
C LEU A 73 11.15 -13.32 -0.31
N LEU A 74 11.69 -12.16 -0.67
CA LEU A 74 11.91 -11.80 -2.07
C LEU A 74 13.19 -12.44 -2.58
N ASP A 75 13.10 -13.00 -3.78
CA ASP A 75 14.29 -13.51 -4.47
C ASP A 75 15.01 -12.41 -5.27
N SER A 76 16.18 -12.74 -5.81
CA SER A 76 17.03 -11.78 -6.53
C SER A 76 16.47 -11.33 -7.90
N THR A 77 15.38 -11.92 -8.37
CA THR A 77 14.74 -11.54 -9.64
C THR A 77 13.74 -10.41 -9.46
N VAL A 78 13.35 -10.11 -8.21
CA VAL A 78 12.42 -9.03 -7.90
C VAL A 78 13.07 -7.67 -8.16
N ALA A 79 12.50 -6.93 -9.11
CA ALA A 79 13.03 -5.63 -9.53
C ALA A 79 12.68 -4.48 -8.56
N GLY A 80 11.63 -4.63 -7.76
CA GLY A 80 11.17 -3.59 -6.84
C GLY A 80 9.95 -4.02 -6.04
N LEU A 81 9.51 -3.16 -5.13
CA LEU A 81 8.39 -3.39 -4.23
C LEU A 81 7.46 -2.17 -4.21
N ALA A 82 6.15 -2.41 -4.39
CA ALA A 82 5.10 -1.43 -4.18
C ALA A 82 4.60 -1.50 -2.73
N TYR A 83 4.71 -0.40 -1.99
CA TYR A 83 4.23 -0.30 -0.62
C TYR A 83 2.94 0.51 -0.57
N LEU A 84 1.83 -0.16 -0.27
CA LEU A 84 0.50 0.43 -0.14
C LEU A 84 -0.07 0.12 1.25
N PRO A 85 -0.23 1.12 2.13
CA PRO A 85 -0.89 0.94 3.41
C PRO A 85 -2.38 0.59 3.24
N VAL A 86 -2.91 -0.23 4.14
CA VAL A 86 -4.30 -0.73 4.07
C VAL A 86 -5.36 0.37 4.26
N ASP A 87 -4.97 1.50 4.85
CA ASP A 87 -5.81 2.68 5.06
C ASP A 87 -5.95 3.60 3.82
N HIS A 88 -5.36 3.18 2.68
CA HIS A 88 -5.57 3.79 1.36
C HIS A 88 -6.45 2.92 0.44
N PRO A 89 -7.70 2.61 0.81
CA PRO A 89 -8.55 1.66 0.07
C PRO A 89 -9.11 2.20 -1.24
N MET A 90 -8.80 3.44 -1.60
CA MET A 90 -9.34 4.13 -2.77
C MET A 90 -8.36 4.23 -3.94
N VAL A 91 -7.13 3.74 -3.79
CA VAL A 91 -6.14 3.69 -4.87
C VAL A 91 -6.66 2.82 -6.01
N ARG A 92 -6.54 3.32 -7.25
CA ARG A 92 -6.99 2.62 -8.45
C ARG A 92 -5.90 1.70 -9.02
N PRO A 93 -6.27 0.55 -9.61
CA PRO A 93 -5.32 -0.36 -10.29
C PRO A 93 -4.53 0.35 -11.39
N GLU A 94 -5.17 1.25 -12.15
CA GLU A 94 -4.54 1.99 -13.24
C GLU A 94 -3.40 2.88 -12.74
N THR A 95 -3.53 3.45 -11.55
CA THR A 95 -2.48 4.21 -10.89
C THR A 95 -1.28 3.33 -10.59
N VAL A 96 -1.51 2.15 -10.01
CA VAL A 96 -0.45 1.16 -9.73
C VAL A 96 0.27 0.75 -11.01
N SER A 97 -0.49 0.39 -12.05
CA SER A 97 0.05 -0.01 -13.36
C SER A 97 0.91 1.08 -13.99
N THR A 98 0.44 2.33 -13.97
CA THR A 98 1.18 3.48 -14.52
C THR A 98 2.47 3.74 -13.75
N LEU A 99 2.45 3.62 -12.42
CA LEU A 99 3.63 3.74 -11.58
C LEU A 99 4.67 2.65 -11.88
N LEU A 100 4.24 1.39 -12.01
CA LEU A 100 5.12 0.26 -12.36
C LEU A 100 5.77 0.48 -13.74
N GLN A 101 5.00 0.89 -14.72
CA GLN A 101 5.51 1.18 -16.06
C GLN A 101 6.52 2.33 -16.03
N THR A 102 6.21 3.41 -15.34
CA THR A 102 7.08 4.58 -15.19
C THR A 102 8.40 4.21 -14.50
N ALA A 103 8.34 3.44 -13.41
CA ALA A 103 9.51 2.97 -12.69
C ALA A 103 10.44 2.14 -13.59
N ARG A 104 9.87 1.23 -14.38
CA ARG A 104 10.63 0.39 -15.33
C ARG A 104 11.27 1.22 -16.44
N THR A 105 10.49 2.11 -17.07
CA THR A 105 10.97 2.94 -18.19
C THR A 105 12.11 3.87 -17.80
N ASN A 106 12.01 4.47 -16.61
CA ASN A 106 12.98 5.45 -16.11
C ASN A 106 14.12 4.81 -15.30
N ASN A 107 14.09 3.48 -15.08
CA ASN A 107 14.97 2.80 -14.13
C ASN A 107 15.01 3.53 -12.78
N ALA A 108 13.83 3.90 -12.29
CA ALA A 108 13.68 4.80 -11.16
C ALA A 108 14.04 4.10 -9.84
N LEU A 109 14.82 4.79 -9.00
CA LEU A 109 15.17 4.33 -7.65
C LEU A 109 13.94 4.31 -6.73
N LEU A 110 13.14 5.36 -6.82
CA LEU A 110 11.90 5.55 -6.07
C LEU A 110 10.88 6.22 -6.99
N THR A 111 9.64 5.71 -7.02
CA THR A 111 8.53 6.32 -7.77
C THR A 111 7.36 6.59 -6.83
N ILE A 112 6.82 7.80 -6.86
CA ILE A 112 5.74 8.25 -5.97
C ILE A 112 4.66 8.95 -6.79
N PRO A 113 3.36 8.61 -6.61
CA PRO A 113 2.27 9.33 -7.24
C PRO A 113 2.05 10.68 -6.57
N MET A 114 1.62 11.67 -7.36
CA MET A 114 1.33 13.03 -6.90
C MET A 114 0.04 13.57 -7.49
N ILE A 115 -0.62 14.45 -6.72
CA ILE A 115 -1.65 15.36 -7.20
C ILE A 115 -1.23 16.78 -6.79
N GLY A 116 -0.91 17.60 -7.77
CA GLY A 116 -0.30 18.90 -7.52
C GLY A 116 1.05 18.74 -6.81
N ASP A 117 1.17 19.29 -5.61
CA ASP A 117 2.35 19.20 -4.74
C ASP A 117 2.25 18.13 -3.65
N LYS A 118 1.11 17.42 -3.58
CA LYS A 118 0.85 16.38 -2.57
C LYS A 118 1.26 14.99 -3.08
N ARG A 119 2.08 14.31 -2.29
CA ARG A 119 2.52 12.93 -2.52
C ARG A 119 1.56 11.97 -1.88
N GLY A 120 1.32 10.82 -2.56
CA GLY A 120 0.42 9.78 -2.10
C GLY A 120 1.03 8.38 -2.14
N HIS A 121 0.17 7.39 -2.06
CA HIS A 121 0.50 5.97 -2.14
C HIS A 121 -0.04 5.34 -3.42
N PRO A 122 0.54 4.18 -3.84
CA PRO A 122 1.69 3.48 -3.27
C PRO A 122 3.04 4.17 -3.54
N ALA A 123 4.03 3.91 -2.69
CA ALA A 123 5.43 4.21 -3.00
C ALA A 123 6.09 2.96 -3.62
N LEU A 124 6.77 3.13 -4.75
CA LEU A 124 7.54 2.06 -5.40
C LEU A 124 9.02 2.22 -5.09
N PHE A 125 9.61 1.22 -4.47
CA PHE A 125 11.04 1.11 -4.18
C PHE A 125 11.71 0.15 -5.16
N SER A 126 12.77 0.58 -5.84
CA SER A 126 13.63 -0.31 -6.60
C SER A 126 14.34 -1.31 -5.68
N ALA A 127 14.70 -2.49 -6.18
CA ALA A 127 15.46 -3.48 -5.43
C ALA A 127 16.80 -2.95 -4.88
N SER A 128 17.38 -1.94 -5.49
CA SER A 128 18.60 -1.28 -4.99
C SER A 128 18.41 -0.58 -3.64
N LEU A 129 17.17 -0.31 -3.22
CA LEU A 129 16.85 0.24 -1.90
C LEU A 129 16.56 -0.82 -0.83
N PHE A 130 16.51 -2.10 -1.19
CA PHE A 130 16.15 -3.16 -0.25
C PHE A 130 17.14 -3.30 0.89
N SER A 131 18.44 -3.14 0.64
CA SER A 131 19.46 -3.15 1.69
C SER A 131 19.29 -2.02 2.69
N GLU A 132 18.92 -0.82 2.24
CA GLU A 132 18.65 0.32 3.11
C GLU A 132 17.38 0.12 3.93
N LEU A 133 16.30 -0.38 3.31
CA LEU A 133 15.05 -0.72 4.01
C LEU A 133 15.20 -1.84 5.04
N SER A 134 16.14 -2.76 4.79
CA SER A 134 16.44 -3.89 5.68
C SER A 134 17.39 -3.53 6.82
N ASP A 135 18.04 -2.36 6.78
CA ASP A 135 19.02 -1.96 7.80
C ASP A 135 18.35 -1.86 9.20
N PRO A 136 18.79 -2.67 10.19
CA PRO A 136 18.23 -2.62 11.53
C PRO A 136 18.38 -1.25 12.22
N SER A 137 19.38 -0.46 11.82
CA SER A 137 19.63 0.89 12.37
C SER A 137 18.77 1.98 11.73
N LEU A 138 17.94 1.65 10.73
CA LEU A 138 17.07 2.61 10.06
C LEU A 138 15.96 3.09 11.02
N GLU A 139 16.13 4.29 11.55
CA GLU A 139 15.09 4.99 12.33
C GLU A 139 14.04 5.62 11.42
N GLY A 140 12.77 5.66 11.86
CA GLY A 140 11.66 6.25 11.09
C GLY A 140 11.16 5.45 9.90
N GLY A 141 11.72 4.25 9.68
CA GLY A 141 11.25 3.27 8.71
C GLY A 141 11.29 3.71 7.25
N ALA A 142 10.39 3.18 6.43
CA ALA A 142 10.33 3.44 4.99
C ALA A 142 10.21 4.94 4.66
N ARG A 143 9.57 5.72 5.52
CA ARG A 143 9.45 7.19 5.37
C ARG A 143 10.82 7.88 5.31
N THR A 144 11.78 7.42 6.12
CA THR A 144 13.14 7.97 6.11
C THR A 144 13.84 7.70 4.78
N VAL A 145 13.69 6.49 4.21
CA VAL A 145 14.23 6.16 2.89
C VAL A 145 13.60 7.06 1.81
N VAL A 146 12.28 7.23 1.85
CA VAL A 146 11.58 8.16 0.94
C VAL A 146 12.19 9.57 1.04
N HIS A 147 12.38 10.11 2.25
CA HIS A 147 12.92 11.45 2.43
C HIS A 147 14.36 11.59 1.93
N ARG A 148 15.22 10.58 2.15
CA ARG A 148 16.62 10.59 1.68
C ARG A 148 16.73 10.61 0.17
N HIS A 149 15.81 9.93 -0.52
CA HIS A 149 15.86 9.79 -1.98
C HIS A 149 14.88 10.69 -2.74
N LEU A 150 14.18 11.58 -2.04
CA LEU A 150 13.09 12.38 -2.61
C LEU A 150 13.50 13.26 -3.79
N GLU A 151 14.68 13.85 -3.73
CA GLU A 151 15.21 14.73 -4.80
C GLU A 151 15.48 13.96 -6.11
N LYS A 152 15.75 12.64 -5.99
CA LYS A 152 16.02 11.75 -7.12
C LYS A 152 14.80 10.88 -7.46
N ALA A 153 13.71 11.01 -6.72
CA ALA A 153 12.51 10.24 -6.95
C ALA A 153 11.81 10.67 -8.25
N THR A 154 11.31 9.70 -8.98
CA THR A 154 10.36 9.96 -10.06
C THR A 154 9.01 10.28 -9.43
N GLN A 155 8.60 11.54 -9.51
CA GLN A 155 7.33 12.04 -9.02
C GLN A 155 6.34 12.07 -10.18
N LEU A 156 5.34 11.18 -10.16
CA LEU A 156 4.38 11.00 -11.24
C LEU A 156 3.07 11.70 -10.92
N GLN A 157 2.68 12.69 -11.73
CA GLN A 157 1.36 13.31 -11.63
C GLN A 157 0.28 12.32 -12.10
N VAL A 158 -0.75 12.12 -11.27
CA VAL A 158 -1.88 11.23 -11.55
C VAL A 158 -3.21 11.93 -11.27
N GLU A 159 -4.29 11.43 -11.88
CA GLU A 159 -5.67 11.95 -11.68
C GLU A 159 -6.48 11.01 -10.74
N ASP A 160 -5.84 10.40 -9.78
CA ASP A 160 -6.45 9.48 -8.83
C ASP A 160 -6.45 10.06 -7.41
N PRO A 161 -7.54 10.69 -6.95
CA PRO A 161 -7.61 11.24 -5.60
C PRO A 161 -7.44 10.17 -4.50
N GLY A 162 -7.66 8.89 -4.83
CA GLY A 162 -7.48 7.76 -3.91
C GLY A 162 -6.07 7.66 -3.32
N ILE A 163 -5.05 8.16 -4.03
CA ILE A 163 -3.67 8.16 -3.53
C ILE A 163 -3.46 8.98 -2.25
N LEU A 164 -4.36 9.94 -2.00
CA LEU A 164 -4.31 10.87 -0.85
C LEU A 164 -5.37 10.54 0.22
N VAL A 165 -6.25 9.57 -0.05
CA VAL A 165 -7.33 9.20 0.88
C VAL A 165 -6.77 8.23 1.91
N ASP A 166 -6.47 8.77 3.09
CA ASP A 166 -6.07 8.06 4.29
C ASP A 166 -7.26 8.01 5.27
N VAL A 167 -7.64 6.80 5.69
CA VAL A 167 -8.80 6.58 6.56
C VAL A 167 -8.34 6.21 7.96
N ASP A 168 -7.87 7.21 8.71
CA ASP A 168 -7.33 7.04 10.06
C ASP A 168 -8.36 7.24 11.19
N THR A 169 -9.47 7.93 10.91
CA THR A 169 -10.47 8.25 11.93
C THR A 169 -11.86 7.74 11.59
N PRO A 170 -12.73 7.50 12.61
CA PRO A 170 -14.13 7.14 12.37
C PRO A 170 -14.90 8.20 11.56
N GLU A 171 -14.50 9.46 11.67
CA GLU A 171 -15.09 10.58 10.92
C GLU A 171 -14.73 10.49 9.45
N ALA A 172 -13.46 10.24 9.11
CA ALA A 172 -13.00 10.05 7.74
C ALA A 172 -13.70 8.83 7.10
N TYR A 173 -13.84 7.73 7.84
CA TYR A 173 -14.54 6.54 7.39
C TYR A 173 -16.02 6.83 7.06
N ARG A 174 -16.75 7.51 7.98
CA ARG A 174 -18.15 7.87 7.75
C ARG A 174 -18.34 8.81 6.55
N ALA A 175 -17.46 9.80 6.41
CA ALA A 175 -17.50 10.73 5.29
C ALA A 175 -17.30 10.00 3.96
N LEU A 176 -16.35 9.07 3.89
CA LEU A 176 -16.06 8.30 2.68
C LEU A 176 -17.24 7.37 2.31
N ASN A 177 -17.83 6.66 3.28
CA ASN A 177 -19.00 5.82 3.05
C ASN A 177 -20.22 6.61 2.52
N ASN A 178 -20.48 7.80 3.08
CA ASN A 178 -21.58 8.66 2.62
C ASN A 178 -21.37 9.12 1.18
N THR A 179 -20.15 9.44 0.77
CA THR A 179 -19.80 9.85 -0.58
C THR A 179 -20.05 8.73 -1.61
N LEU A 180 -19.72 7.49 -1.25
CA LEU A 180 -19.91 6.36 -2.16
C LEU A 180 -21.36 5.85 -2.17
N GLY A 181 -22.07 5.93 -1.03
CA GLY A 181 -23.50 5.59 -0.94
C GLY A 181 -24.36 6.49 -1.80
N SER A 182 -24.09 7.80 -1.82
CA SER A 182 -24.83 8.76 -2.65
C SER A 182 -24.62 8.59 -4.16
N ASN A 183 -23.45 8.08 -4.59
CA ASN A 183 -23.17 7.80 -5.99
C ASN A 183 -23.86 6.52 -6.52
N SER A 184 -24.26 5.59 -5.64
CA SER A 184 -24.96 4.36 -6.02
C SER A 184 -26.46 4.56 -6.22
N GLU A 185 -27.09 5.59 -5.63
CA GLU A 185 -28.51 5.92 -5.79
C GLU A 185 -28.82 6.76 -7.03
N GLY A 186 -27.84 7.46 -7.58
CA GLY A 186 -28.00 8.30 -8.79
C GLY A 186 -27.86 7.57 -10.13
N ALA A 187 -27.57 6.25 -10.11
CA ALA A 187 -27.32 5.43 -11.31
C ALA A 187 -28.47 4.43 -11.60
N ARG A 188 -29.69 4.71 -11.13
CA ARG A 188 -30.90 3.92 -11.45
C ARG A 188 -31.84 4.68 -12.34
#